data_764bb23eda08d0b9c1d9678c3ecc1a88
#
_entry.id   764bb23eda08d0b9c1d9678c3ecc1a88
#
_cell.length_a   1.000
_cell.length_b   1.000
_cell.length_c   1.000
_cell.angle_alpha   90.00
_cell.angle_beta   90.00
_cell.angle_gamma   90.00
#
_symmetry.space_group_name_H-M   'P 1'
#
loop_
_entity.id
_entity.type
_entity.pdbx_description
1 polymer ?
#
loop_
_entity_poly.entity_id
_entity_poly.type
_entity_poly.pdbx_seq_one_letter_code
_entity_poly.pdbx_strand_id
1 'polypeptide(L)'
;MNFSASIITLFPELFPGPLGASVLGRGLADGLWSLEATHLRDFATDRHRTVDDTPSGGGAGMVLKPDILARAIDTVSPQDDPRPRILMSPRGTPLTQKRARELALGPGAVIVCGRFEGVDQRVIDGRQLEEISIGDYVLAGGEVAAMVLLEAVVRLIPGVLGGADSHADESFENGMLEYPQYTRPQSFEGVDIPAVLTSGDHGKIARWRAEQSQALTAARRPDLLK
;
A
#
# COMPACT_ATOMS: atom_id res chain seq x y z
N MET A 1 -16.90 -11.45 -0.04
CA MET A 1 -15.89 -11.74 1.01
C MET A 1 -15.29 -10.39 1.41
N ASN A 2 -15.09 -10.16 2.72
CA ASN A 2 -14.47 -8.92 3.17
C ASN A 2 -12.95 -9.06 3.05
N PHE A 3 -12.27 -7.98 2.68
CA PHE A 3 -10.80 -7.95 2.58
C PHE A 3 -10.17 -8.17 3.96
N SER A 4 -9.22 -9.11 4.06
CA SER A 4 -8.52 -9.43 5.31
C SER A 4 -7.03 -9.20 5.18
N ALA A 5 -6.47 -8.29 5.98
CA ALA A 5 -5.04 -8.03 6.06
C ALA A 5 -4.44 -8.73 7.29
N SER A 6 -3.46 -9.60 7.07
CA SER A 6 -2.65 -10.20 8.14
C SER A 6 -1.22 -9.69 8.04
N ILE A 7 -0.69 -9.10 9.11
CA ILE A 7 0.64 -8.52 9.17
C ILE A 7 1.55 -9.39 10.04
N ILE A 8 2.72 -9.76 9.53
CA ILE A 8 3.77 -10.41 10.31
C ILE A 8 4.86 -9.37 10.55
N THR A 9 5.10 -9.00 11.80
CA THR A 9 5.98 -7.88 12.17
C THR A 9 6.68 -8.10 13.51
N LEU A 10 7.74 -7.34 13.78
CA LEU A 10 8.36 -7.24 15.11
C LEU A 10 7.68 -6.20 16.02
N PHE A 11 6.77 -5.38 15.47
CA PHE A 11 6.15 -4.25 16.16
C PHE A 11 4.64 -4.22 15.90
N PRO A 12 3.87 -5.23 16.39
CA PRO A 12 2.43 -5.29 16.17
C PRO A 12 1.68 -4.08 16.77
N GLU A 13 2.24 -3.44 17.78
CA GLU A 13 1.70 -2.23 18.42
C GLU A 13 1.64 -1.00 17.50
N LEU A 14 2.35 -1.02 16.37
CA LEU A 14 2.25 0.04 15.36
C LEU A 14 0.94 -0.02 14.56
N PHE A 15 0.22 -1.15 14.62
CA PHE A 15 -1.03 -1.35 13.89
C PHE A 15 -2.25 -1.25 14.81
N PRO A 16 -3.38 -0.66 14.33
CA PRO A 16 -3.59 -0.21 12.96
C PRO A 16 -2.91 1.13 12.61
N GLY A 17 -2.36 1.89 13.59
CA GLY A 17 -1.77 3.19 13.35
C GLY A 17 -2.71 4.14 12.58
N PRO A 18 -2.23 4.83 11.54
CA PRO A 18 -3.05 5.74 10.73
C PRO A 18 -4.21 5.04 10.01
N LEU A 19 -4.12 3.72 9.76
CA LEU A 19 -5.19 2.96 9.14
C LEU A 19 -6.46 2.86 10.01
N GLY A 20 -6.33 3.10 11.33
CA GLY A 20 -7.45 3.16 12.27
C GLY A 20 -8.19 4.50 12.29
N ALA A 21 -7.79 5.47 11.45
CA ALA A 21 -8.36 6.81 11.43
C ALA A 21 -9.21 7.07 10.17
N SER A 22 -10.02 8.15 10.23
CA SER A 22 -10.79 8.66 9.08
C SER A 22 -11.67 7.58 8.42
N VAL A 23 -11.71 7.55 7.09
CA VAL A 23 -12.58 6.64 6.30
C VAL A 23 -12.12 5.18 6.39
N LEU A 24 -10.83 4.92 6.44
CA LEU A 24 -10.30 3.57 6.59
C LEU A 24 -10.65 2.98 7.96
N GLY A 25 -10.45 3.78 9.04
CA GLY A 25 -10.80 3.37 10.40
C GLY A 25 -12.30 3.12 10.58
N ARG A 26 -13.14 3.90 9.90
CA ARG A 26 -14.60 3.64 9.84
C ARG A 26 -14.87 2.31 9.15
N GLY A 27 -14.29 2.08 7.96
CA GLY A 27 -14.44 0.83 7.23
C GLY A 27 -13.99 -0.39 8.05
N LEU A 28 -12.92 -0.25 8.86
CA LEU A 28 -12.45 -1.27 9.79
C LEU A 28 -13.49 -1.53 10.89
N ALA A 29 -14.03 -0.47 11.52
CA ALA A 29 -15.05 -0.58 12.56
C ALA A 29 -16.37 -1.17 12.02
N ASP A 30 -16.75 -0.84 10.80
CA ASP A 30 -17.94 -1.35 10.12
C ASP A 30 -17.74 -2.76 9.54
N GLY A 31 -16.53 -3.35 9.66
CA GLY A 31 -16.20 -4.70 9.19
C GLY A 31 -16.12 -4.84 7.67
N LEU A 32 -15.95 -3.75 6.92
CA LEU A 32 -15.73 -3.78 5.47
C LEU A 32 -14.38 -4.41 5.12
N TRP A 33 -13.43 -4.30 6.02
CA TRP A 33 -12.13 -4.96 5.98
C TRP A 33 -11.67 -5.28 7.40
N SER A 34 -10.65 -6.13 7.52
CA SER A 34 -10.10 -6.51 8.83
C SER A 34 -8.57 -6.45 8.79
N LEU A 35 -7.96 -6.25 9.97
CA LEU A 35 -6.53 -6.22 10.14
C LEU A 35 -6.14 -6.98 11.41
N GLU A 36 -5.17 -7.89 11.27
CA GLU A 36 -4.57 -8.62 12.38
C GLU A 36 -3.04 -8.48 12.27
N ALA A 37 -2.39 -8.11 13.37
CA ALA A 37 -0.94 -8.00 13.44
C ALA A 37 -0.38 -9.09 14.36
N THR A 38 0.47 -9.94 13.80
CA THR A 38 1.09 -11.09 14.47
C THR A 38 2.54 -10.76 14.80
N HIS A 39 2.93 -10.96 16.05
CA HIS A 39 4.28 -10.72 16.51
C HIS A 39 5.24 -11.85 16.11
N LEU A 40 6.21 -11.57 15.27
CA LEU A 40 7.17 -12.57 14.78
C LEU A 40 7.92 -13.29 15.89
N ARG A 41 8.22 -12.62 17.03
CA ARG A 41 8.90 -13.24 18.18
C ARG A 41 8.10 -14.36 18.86
N ASP A 42 6.80 -14.46 18.64
CA ASP A 42 5.97 -15.53 19.21
C ASP A 42 6.29 -16.90 18.60
N PHE A 43 6.98 -16.90 17.47
CA PHE A 43 7.43 -18.11 16.76
C PHE A 43 8.87 -18.52 17.10
N ALA A 44 9.59 -17.72 17.88
CA ALA A 44 10.91 -18.09 18.37
C ALA A 44 10.80 -19.15 19.50
N THR A 45 11.70 -20.13 19.49
CA THR A 45 11.67 -21.27 20.44
C THR A 45 12.72 -21.14 21.53
N ASP A 46 13.68 -20.25 21.38
CA ASP A 46 14.72 -20.01 22.36
C ASP A 46 14.25 -19.07 23.49
N ARG A 47 14.93 -19.13 24.63
CA ARG A 47 14.62 -18.34 25.82
C ARG A 47 14.62 -16.81 25.57
N HIS A 48 15.47 -16.36 24.64
CA HIS A 48 15.63 -14.93 24.33
C HIS A 48 14.72 -14.45 23.20
N ARG A 49 13.93 -15.36 22.62
CA ARG A 49 13.02 -15.09 21.49
C ARG A 49 13.75 -14.43 20.32
N THR A 50 14.93 -14.97 19.98
CA THR A 50 15.84 -14.45 18.95
C THR A 50 15.24 -14.73 17.56
N VAL A 51 15.09 -13.69 16.74
CA VAL A 51 14.46 -13.74 15.41
C VAL A 51 15.41 -13.46 14.25
N ASP A 52 16.65 -13.08 14.56
CA ASP A 52 17.67 -12.62 13.62
C ASP A 52 19.00 -13.28 13.91
N ASP A 53 19.89 -13.29 12.92
CA ASP A 53 21.26 -13.80 13.02
C ASP A 53 22.16 -13.06 12.02
N THR A 54 23.48 -13.23 12.17
CA THR A 54 24.47 -12.64 11.29
C THR A 54 24.32 -13.13 9.84
N PRO A 55 24.53 -12.25 8.83
CA PRO A 55 24.42 -12.67 7.44
C PRO A 55 25.50 -13.69 7.07
N SER A 56 25.12 -14.71 6.29
CA SER A 56 26.05 -15.67 5.72
C SER A 56 27.00 -14.97 4.74
N GLY A 57 28.29 -15.21 4.91
CA GLY A 57 29.33 -14.49 4.14
C GLY A 57 29.89 -13.27 4.84
N GLY A 58 29.38 -12.94 6.04
CA GLY A 58 29.80 -11.75 6.81
C GLY A 58 29.12 -10.47 6.31
N GLY A 59 29.46 -9.36 6.95
CA GLY A 59 28.88 -8.05 6.67
C GLY A 59 28.30 -7.42 7.92
N ALA A 60 27.86 -6.17 7.82
CA ALA A 60 27.17 -5.46 8.88
C ALA A 60 25.69 -5.86 8.96
N GLY A 61 25.10 -5.69 10.13
CA GLY A 61 23.67 -5.92 10.34
C GLY A 61 23.31 -7.37 10.62
N MET A 62 22.01 -7.66 10.56
CA MET A 62 21.40 -8.95 10.91
C MET A 62 20.38 -9.33 9.82
N VAL A 63 20.03 -10.60 9.71
CA VAL A 63 19.02 -11.11 8.78
C VAL A 63 17.96 -11.87 9.58
N LEU A 64 16.70 -11.74 9.24
CA LEU A 64 15.62 -12.50 9.87
C LEU A 64 15.80 -13.99 9.62
N LYS A 65 15.76 -14.77 10.69
CA LYS A 65 15.98 -16.22 10.67
C LYS A 65 14.90 -16.95 9.85
N PRO A 66 15.30 -17.83 8.92
CA PRO A 66 14.37 -18.47 8.00
C PRO A 66 13.38 -19.40 8.69
N ASP A 67 13.80 -20.15 9.71
CA ASP A 67 12.95 -21.10 10.42
C ASP A 67 11.83 -20.42 11.22
N ILE A 68 12.12 -19.26 11.81
CA ILE A 68 11.14 -18.46 12.58
C ILE A 68 10.12 -17.82 11.64
N LEU A 69 10.62 -17.12 10.61
CA LEU A 69 9.74 -16.44 9.68
C LEU A 69 8.89 -17.42 8.86
N ALA A 70 9.47 -18.52 8.40
CA ALA A 70 8.73 -19.54 7.69
C ALA A 70 7.57 -20.10 8.52
N ARG A 71 7.82 -20.41 9.81
CA ARG A 71 6.79 -20.89 10.74
C ARG A 71 5.69 -19.86 10.94
N ALA A 72 6.04 -18.59 11.06
CA ALA A 72 5.07 -17.49 11.18
C ALA A 72 4.17 -17.42 9.93
N ILE A 73 4.78 -17.44 8.74
CA ILE A 73 4.05 -17.41 7.49
C ILE A 73 3.11 -18.62 7.36
N ASP A 74 3.61 -19.83 7.59
CA ASP A 74 2.83 -21.07 7.46
C ASP A 74 1.66 -21.13 8.46
N THR A 75 1.78 -20.46 9.62
CA THR A 75 0.71 -20.37 10.62
C THR A 75 -0.34 -19.33 10.23
N VAL A 76 0.09 -18.15 9.79
CA VAL A 76 -0.81 -17.02 9.43
C VAL A 76 -1.48 -17.24 8.07
N SER A 77 -0.78 -17.93 7.17
CA SER A 77 -1.21 -18.23 5.81
C SER A 77 -0.91 -19.69 5.49
N PRO A 78 -1.80 -20.63 5.85
CA PRO A 78 -1.70 -22.03 5.46
C PRO A 78 -1.61 -22.21 3.92
N GLN A 79 -1.25 -23.41 3.48
CA GLN A 79 -0.96 -23.69 2.07
C GLN A 79 -2.17 -23.42 1.15
N ASP A 80 -3.37 -23.55 1.64
CA ASP A 80 -4.65 -23.32 0.94
C ASP A 80 -5.18 -21.89 1.08
N ASP A 81 -4.45 -20.99 1.74
CA ASP A 81 -4.84 -19.57 1.85
C ASP A 81 -4.73 -18.90 0.48
N PRO A 82 -5.86 -18.38 -0.07
CA PRO A 82 -5.86 -17.76 -1.39
C PRO A 82 -5.26 -16.35 -1.43
N ARG A 83 -4.92 -15.77 -0.27
CA ARG A 83 -4.37 -14.43 -0.18
C ARG A 83 -2.91 -14.40 -0.66
N PRO A 84 -2.51 -13.40 -1.46
CA PRO A 84 -1.11 -13.22 -1.81
C PRO A 84 -0.26 -12.95 -0.56
N ARG A 85 0.95 -13.52 -0.55
CA ARG A 85 1.97 -13.31 0.48
C ARG A 85 2.93 -12.27 -0.03
N ILE A 86 2.97 -11.11 0.63
CA ILE A 86 3.72 -9.93 0.20
C ILE A 86 4.84 -9.64 1.19
N LEU A 87 6.05 -9.44 0.70
CA LEU A 87 7.18 -8.89 1.46
C LEU A 87 7.39 -7.44 1.08
N MET A 88 7.30 -6.53 2.05
CA MET A 88 7.69 -5.13 1.83
C MET A 88 9.21 -5.03 1.74
N SER A 89 9.72 -4.69 0.56
CA SER A 89 11.15 -4.72 0.24
C SER A 89 11.51 -3.62 -0.75
N PRO A 90 12.61 -2.86 -0.55
CA PRO A 90 13.08 -1.89 -1.55
C PRO A 90 13.56 -2.54 -2.87
N ARG A 91 13.80 -3.85 -2.87
CA ARG A 91 14.15 -4.64 -4.07
C ARG A 91 12.95 -5.07 -4.89
N GLY A 92 11.75 -4.91 -4.32
CA GLY A 92 10.49 -5.39 -4.91
C GLY A 92 10.06 -4.62 -6.15
N THR A 93 9.07 -5.18 -6.84
CA THR A 93 8.39 -4.48 -7.93
C THR A 93 7.68 -3.24 -7.39
N PRO A 94 7.78 -2.07 -8.04
CA PRO A 94 7.10 -0.86 -7.59
C PRO A 94 5.58 -1.04 -7.49
N LEU A 95 4.99 -0.65 -6.36
CA LEU A 95 3.54 -0.62 -6.19
C LEU A 95 2.91 0.35 -7.20
N THR A 96 1.95 -0.14 -7.96
CA THR A 96 1.18 0.67 -8.90
C THR A 96 -0.28 0.71 -8.49
N GLN A 97 -1.03 1.73 -8.97
CA GLN A 97 -2.49 1.81 -8.77
C GLN A 97 -3.21 0.57 -9.32
N LYS A 98 -2.73 0.02 -10.44
CA LYS A 98 -3.24 -1.24 -11.00
C LYS A 98 -3.10 -2.39 -10.00
N ARG A 99 -1.90 -2.55 -9.39
CA ARG A 99 -1.68 -3.63 -8.41
C ARG A 99 -2.51 -3.42 -7.14
N ALA A 100 -2.64 -2.18 -6.67
CA ALA A 100 -3.51 -1.86 -5.53
C ALA A 100 -4.98 -2.26 -5.81
N ARG A 101 -5.48 -2.01 -7.02
CA ARG A 101 -6.83 -2.41 -7.45
C ARG A 101 -7.00 -3.93 -7.52
N GLU A 102 -6.04 -4.64 -8.10
CA GLU A 102 -6.05 -6.10 -8.13
C GLU A 102 -6.13 -6.70 -6.72
N LEU A 103 -5.36 -6.16 -5.77
CA LEU A 103 -5.40 -6.56 -4.37
C LEU A 103 -6.75 -6.25 -3.72
N ALA A 104 -7.32 -5.07 -3.97
CA ALA A 104 -8.61 -4.65 -3.41
C ALA A 104 -9.79 -5.54 -3.86
N LEU A 105 -9.70 -6.13 -5.04
CA LEU A 105 -10.69 -7.08 -5.58
C LEU A 105 -10.51 -8.50 -5.03
N GLY A 106 -9.40 -8.76 -4.37
CA GLY A 106 -9.05 -10.07 -3.80
C GLY A 106 -9.58 -10.29 -2.38
N PRO A 107 -9.31 -11.46 -1.80
CA PRO A 107 -9.76 -11.82 -0.46
C PRO A 107 -8.97 -11.12 0.67
N GLY A 108 -7.89 -10.42 0.34
CA GLY A 108 -6.98 -9.81 1.31
C GLY A 108 -5.52 -9.99 0.94
N ALA A 109 -4.63 -9.78 1.91
CA ALA A 109 -3.20 -9.99 1.77
C ALA A 109 -2.55 -10.43 3.09
N VAL A 110 -1.49 -11.24 3.01
CA VAL A 110 -0.59 -11.53 4.12
C VAL A 110 0.70 -10.76 3.88
N ILE A 111 1.05 -9.83 4.77
CA ILE A 111 2.14 -8.89 4.56
C ILE A 111 3.24 -9.14 5.59
N VAL A 112 4.44 -9.40 5.11
CA VAL A 112 5.65 -9.54 5.92
C VAL A 112 6.37 -8.19 5.96
N CYS A 113 6.58 -7.68 7.15
CA CYS A 113 7.36 -6.47 7.39
C CYS A 113 8.82 -6.87 7.66
N GLY A 114 9.69 -6.71 6.67
CA GLY A 114 11.12 -6.93 6.81
C GLY A 114 11.76 -5.93 7.77
N ARG A 115 12.79 -6.38 8.48
CA ARG A 115 13.63 -5.57 9.36
C ARG A 115 15.09 -5.94 9.16
N PHE A 116 15.99 -5.15 9.73
CA PHE A 116 17.45 -5.33 9.61
C PHE A 116 17.92 -5.27 8.15
N GLU A 117 18.82 -6.17 7.73
CA GLU A 117 19.28 -6.28 6.33
C GLU A 117 18.30 -7.03 5.43
N GLY A 118 17.21 -7.58 6.01
CA GLY A 118 16.14 -8.22 5.27
C GLY A 118 15.81 -9.64 5.72
N VAL A 119 15.29 -10.40 4.77
CA VAL A 119 14.76 -11.75 4.93
C VAL A 119 15.65 -12.74 4.19
N ASP A 120 15.87 -13.92 4.77
CA ASP A 120 16.59 -15.00 4.11
C ASP A 120 15.91 -15.40 2.79
N GLN A 121 16.68 -15.42 1.70
CA GLN A 121 16.16 -15.67 0.36
C GLN A 121 15.40 -17.00 0.23
N ARG A 122 15.80 -18.02 0.98
CA ARG A 122 15.13 -19.33 0.98
C ARG A 122 13.67 -19.26 1.45
N VAL A 123 13.33 -18.27 2.29
CA VAL A 123 11.94 -18.05 2.72
C VAL A 123 11.15 -17.35 1.61
N ILE A 124 11.75 -16.35 0.96
CA ILE A 124 11.13 -15.64 -0.15
C ILE A 124 10.74 -16.65 -1.24
N ASP A 125 11.70 -17.45 -1.68
CA ASP A 125 11.50 -18.45 -2.74
C ASP A 125 10.54 -19.57 -2.30
N GLY A 126 10.77 -20.14 -1.10
CA GLY A 126 10.03 -21.30 -0.61
C GLY A 126 8.59 -21.00 -0.21
N ARG A 127 8.23 -19.74 0.10
CA ARG A 127 6.85 -19.31 0.41
C ARG A 127 6.26 -18.43 -0.68
N GLN A 128 6.97 -18.28 -1.81
CA GLN A 128 6.51 -17.51 -2.97
C GLN A 128 6.08 -16.08 -2.58
N LEU A 129 6.94 -15.39 -1.80
CA LEU A 129 6.66 -14.02 -1.39
C LEU A 129 6.80 -13.09 -2.59
N GLU A 130 5.75 -12.31 -2.86
CA GLU A 130 5.80 -11.20 -3.79
C GLU A 130 6.53 -10.02 -3.13
N GLU A 131 7.71 -9.64 -3.63
CA GLU A 131 8.41 -8.46 -3.13
C GLU A 131 7.81 -7.20 -3.76
N ILE A 132 7.31 -6.28 -2.91
CA ILE A 132 6.72 -5.00 -3.33
C ILE A 132 7.50 -3.85 -2.72
N SER A 133 7.89 -2.88 -3.56
CA SER A 133 8.50 -1.60 -3.17
C SER A 133 7.48 -0.47 -3.24
N ILE A 134 7.55 0.48 -2.31
CA ILE A 134 6.75 1.71 -2.34
C ILE A 134 7.53 2.92 -2.91
N GLY A 135 8.75 2.71 -3.40
CA GLY A 135 9.58 3.74 -4.02
C GLY A 135 11.07 3.49 -3.83
N ASP A 136 11.88 4.29 -4.53
CA ASP A 136 13.34 4.16 -4.58
C ASP A 136 14.01 4.82 -3.37
N TYR A 137 13.67 4.34 -2.18
CA TYR A 137 14.28 4.77 -0.92
C TYR A 137 14.19 3.63 0.12
N VAL A 138 15.07 3.67 1.12
CA VAL A 138 15.14 2.65 2.16
C VAL A 138 14.52 3.19 3.44
N LEU A 139 13.63 2.39 4.05
CA LEU A 139 13.04 2.65 5.37
C LEU A 139 13.72 1.81 6.44
N ALA A 140 13.53 2.17 7.71
CA ALA A 140 14.03 1.40 8.85
C ALA A 140 13.37 0.02 9.01
N GLY A 141 12.24 -0.22 8.32
CA GLY A 141 11.49 -1.47 8.34
C GLY A 141 10.28 -1.44 7.44
N GLY A 142 9.62 -2.58 7.28
CA GLY A 142 8.51 -2.76 6.36
C GLY A 142 7.15 -2.25 6.85
N GLU A 143 7.01 -1.86 8.13
CA GLU A 143 5.70 -1.54 8.72
C GLU A 143 5.03 -0.33 8.08
N VAL A 144 5.79 0.77 7.90
CA VAL A 144 5.27 1.97 7.23
C VAL A 144 4.94 1.68 5.77
N ALA A 145 5.78 0.88 5.09
CA ALA A 145 5.51 0.46 3.72
C ALA A 145 4.24 -0.39 3.62
N ALA A 146 4.00 -1.29 4.58
CA ALA A 146 2.76 -2.07 4.68
C ALA A 146 1.53 -1.17 4.89
N MET A 147 1.65 -0.11 5.71
CA MET A 147 0.59 0.87 5.89
C MET A 147 0.29 1.63 4.60
N VAL A 148 1.31 2.06 3.85
CA VAL A 148 1.14 2.72 2.54
C VAL A 148 0.44 1.80 1.53
N LEU A 149 0.84 0.52 1.47
CA LEU A 149 0.18 -0.47 0.61
C LEU A 149 -1.29 -0.62 1.00
N LEU A 150 -1.58 -0.81 2.30
CA LEU A 150 -2.95 -0.97 2.78
C LEU A 150 -3.79 0.30 2.59
N GLU A 151 -3.22 1.49 2.79
CA GLU A 151 -3.89 2.78 2.50
C GLU A 151 -4.33 2.84 1.03
N ALA A 152 -3.43 2.49 0.10
CA ALA A 152 -3.72 2.49 -1.33
C ALA A 152 -4.77 1.44 -1.73
N VAL A 153 -4.78 0.28 -1.06
CA VAL A 153 -5.68 -0.86 -1.37
C VAL A 153 -7.05 -0.68 -0.73
N VAL A 154 -7.09 -0.43 0.59
CA VAL A 154 -8.33 -0.44 1.38
C VAL A 154 -9.30 0.67 0.96
N ARG A 155 -8.79 1.84 0.56
CA ARG A 155 -9.63 2.91 0.04
C ARG A 155 -10.40 2.54 -1.23
N LEU A 156 -9.94 1.53 -1.97
CA LEU A 156 -10.60 1.03 -3.19
C LEU A 156 -11.68 -0.01 -2.91
N ILE A 157 -11.80 -0.49 -1.67
CA ILE A 157 -12.84 -1.45 -1.28
C ILE A 157 -14.20 -0.76 -1.31
N PRO A 158 -15.21 -1.35 -1.96
CA PRO A 158 -16.55 -0.77 -2.00
C PRO A 158 -17.10 -0.45 -0.61
N GLY A 159 -17.58 0.77 -0.43
CA GLY A 159 -18.17 1.26 0.83
C GLY A 159 -17.17 1.91 1.80
N VAL A 160 -15.86 1.78 1.60
CA VAL A 160 -14.85 2.46 2.43
C VAL A 160 -14.83 3.96 2.13
N LEU A 161 -14.79 4.35 0.85
CA LEU A 161 -15.03 5.73 0.43
C LEU A 161 -16.51 5.92 0.08
N GLY A 162 -17.05 7.07 0.46
CA GLY A 162 -18.50 7.33 0.45
C GLY A 162 -19.16 7.53 -0.92
N GLY A 163 -18.45 7.41 -2.05
CA GLY A 163 -18.99 7.60 -3.39
C GLY A 163 -18.44 6.56 -4.37
N ALA A 164 -19.34 5.87 -5.10
CA ALA A 164 -18.94 4.87 -6.09
C ALA A 164 -18.09 5.44 -7.24
N ASP A 165 -18.27 6.74 -7.54
CA ASP A 165 -17.61 7.42 -8.66
C ASP A 165 -16.38 8.26 -8.22
N SER A 166 -16.01 8.24 -6.94
CA SER A 166 -14.94 9.10 -6.41
C SER A 166 -13.54 8.77 -6.93
N HIS A 167 -13.38 7.66 -7.63
CA HIS A 167 -12.08 7.20 -8.16
C HIS A 167 -11.90 7.48 -9.66
N ALA A 168 -12.95 7.79 -10.41
CA ALA A 168 -12.92 7.80 -11.88
C ALA A 168 -11.95 8.84 -12.49
N ASP A 169 -11.77 9.95 -11.81
CA ASP A 169 -10.93 11.09 -12.26
C ASP A 169 -9.58 11.17 -11.54
N GLU A 170 -9.26 10.22 -10.65
CA GLU A 170 -8.01 10.26 -9.88
C GLU A 170 -6.77 9.97 -10.73
N SER A 171 -5.61 10.45 -10.25
CA SER A 171 -4.32 10.16 -10.86
C SER A 171 -4.12 8.65 -11.03
N PHE A 172 -3.58 8.25 -12.19
CA PHE A 172 -3.26 6.88 -12.61
C PHE A 172 -4.46 6.01 -13.04
N GLU A 173 -5.70 6.46 -12.85
CA GLU A 173 -6.88 5.68 -13.28
C GLU A 173 -6.95 5.52 -14.80
N ASN A 174 -6.70 6.59 -15.53
CA ASN A 174 -6.67 6.63 -16.99
C ASN A 174 -5.24 6.77 -17.55
N GLY A 175 -4.22 6.34 -16.78
CA GLY A 175 -2.82 6.47 -17.16
C GLY A 175 -2.30 7.90 -17.15
N MET A 176 -3.02 8.85 -16.56
CA MET A 176 -2.63 10.26 -16.48
C MET A 176 -2.69 10.76 -15.03
N LEU A 177 -2.11 11.94 -14.81
CA LEU A 177 -2.29 12.68 -13.55
C LEU A 177 -3.62 13.42 -13.58
N GLU A 178 -4.25 13.55 -12.41
CA GLU A 178 -5.44 14.35 -12.22
C GLU A 178 -5.19 15.84 -12.55
N TYR A 179 -6.23 16.51 -13.03
CA TYR A 179 -6.23 17.96 -13.30
C TYR A 179 -6.19 18.79 -12.00
N PRO A 180 -5.78 20.08 -12.05
CA PRO A 180 -5.77 20.97 -10.89
C PRO A 180 -7.18 21.20 -10.33
N GLN A 181 -7.33 21.07 -9.02
CA GLN A 181 -8.59 21.28 -8.30
C GLN A 181 -8.69 22.72 -7.79
N TYR A 182 -9.90 23.30 -7.84
CA TYR A 182 -10.21 24.62 -7.34
C TYR A 182 -11.44 24.58 -6.42
N THR A 183 -11.45 25.45 -5.40
CA THR A 183 -12.58 25.62 -4.49
C THR A 183 -12.75 27.10 -4.09
N ARG A 184 -13.81 27.44 -3.38
CA ARG A 184 -14.06 28.80 -2.85
C ARG A 184 -12.93 29.26 -1.94
N PRO A 185 -12.68 30.59 -1.87
CA PRO A 185 -13.38 31.69 -2.53
C PRO A 185 -13.10 31.81 -4.04
N GLN A 186 -13.95 32.57 -4.80
CA GLN A 186 -13.81 32.75 -6.25
C GLN A 186 -12.48 33.43 -6.62
N SER A 187 -12.02 34.37 -5.80
CA SER A 187 -10.72 35.03 -5.93
C SER A 187 -9.92 34.83 -4.66
N PHE A 188 -8.66 34.42 -4.81
CA PHE A 188 -7.71 34.28 -3.70
C PHE A 188 -6.38 34.90 -4.08
N GLU A 189 -5.93 35.90 -3.28
CA GLU A 189 -4.68 36.66 -3.51
C GLU A 189 -4.55 37.25 -4.93
N GLY A 190 -5.68 37.70 -5.48
CA GLY A 190 -5.74 38.29 -6.82
C GLY A 190 -5.77 37.27 -7.98
N VAL A 191 -5.84 35.98 -7.68
CA VAL A 191 -5.98 34.92 -8.68
C VAL A 191 -7.40 34.35 -8.63
N ASP A 192 -8.09 34.32 -9.75
CA ASP A 192 -9.45 33.80 -9.85
C ASP A 192 -9.49 32.32 -10.23
N ILE A 193 -10.58 31.65 -9.82
CA ILE A 193 -10.92 30.31 -10.36
C ILE A 193 -11.11 30.47 -11.88
N PRO A 194 -10.55 29.54 -12.72
CA PRO A 194 -10.77 29.56 -14.16
C PRO A 194 -12.25 29.68 -14.51
N ALA A 195 -12.63 30.70 -15.33
CA ALA A 195 -14.03 31.01 -15.66
C ALA A 195 -14.81 29.81 -16.23
N VAL A 196 -14.13 28.90 -16.94
CA VAL A 196 -14.73 27.68 -17.48
C VAL A 196 -15.31 26.78 -16.37
N LEU A 197 -14.66 26.72 -15.19
CA LEU A 197 -15.11 25.88 -14.07
C LEU A 197 -16.37 26.41 -13.37
N THR A 198 -16.68 27.69 -13.55
CA THR A 198 -17.88 28.36 -12.98
C THR A 198 -18.96 28.60 -14.03
N SER A 199 -18.75 28.17 -15.28
CA SER A 199 -19.65 28.43 -16.42
C SER A 199 -20.96 27.61 -16.38
N GLY A 200 -21.01 26.47 -15.65
CA GLY A 200 -22.11 25.53 -15.72
C GLY A 200 -22.13 24.66 -16.99
N ASP A 201 -21.23 24.89 -17.94
CA ASP A 201 -21.11 24.10 -19.17
C ASP A 201 -20.25 22.85 -18.92
N HIS A 202 -20.91 21.73 -18.60
CA HIS A 202 -20.25 20.47 -18.30
C HIS A 202 -19.33 19.97 -19.43
N GLY A 203 -19.68 20.24 -20.70
CA GLY A 203 -18.86 19.83 -21.85
C GLY A 203 -17.55 20.61 -21.93
N LYS A 204 -17.60 21.94 -21.69
CA LYS A 204 -16.39 22.76 -21.62
C LYS A 204 -15.53 22.44 -20.39
N ILE A 205 -16.16 22.18 -19.26
CA ILE A 205 -15.47 21.78 -18.03
C ILE A 205 -14.71 20.45 -18.25
N ALA A 206 -15.37 19.44 -18.81
CA ALA A 206 -14.75 18.14 -19.08
C ALA A 206 -13.54 18.28 -20.04
N ARG A 207 -13.68 19.07 -21.11
CA ARG A 207 -12.59 19.33 -22.06
C ARG A 207 -11.40 20.01 -21.37
N TRP A 208 -11.66 21.07 -20.61
CA TRP A 208 -10.63 21.77 -19.87
C TRP A 208 -9.89 20.85 -18.89
N ARG A 209 -10.62 20.02 -18.15
CA ARG A 209 -10.02 19.02 -17.24
C ARG A 209 -9.10 18.06 -17.98
N ALA A 210 -9.53 17.52 -19.12
CA ALA A 210 -8.72 16.62 -19.94
C ALA A 210 -7.44 17.31 -20.46
N GLU A 211 -7.54 18.55 -20.93
CA GLU A 211 -6.40 19.35 -21.40
C GLU A 211 -5.40 19.63 -20.26
N GLN A 212 -5.88 19.97 -19.06
CA GLN A 212 -5.02 20.19 -17.89
C GLN A 212 -4.34 18.90 -17.42
N SER A 213 -5.06 17.79 -17.37
CA SER A 213 -4.53 16.45 -17.04
C SER A 213 -3.40 16.06 -18.00
N GLN A 214 -3.62 16.21 -19.31
CA GLN A 214 -2.62 15.91 -20.33
C GLN A 214 -1.38 16.81 -20.21
N ALA A 215 -1.57 18.11 -20.04
CA ALA A 215 -0.46 19.07 -19.91
C ALA A 215 0.36 18.78 -18.64
N LEU A 216 -0.31 18.50 -17.50
CA LEU A 216 0.34 18.20 -16.25
C LEU A 216 1.12 16.88 -16.33
N THR A 217 0.53 15.85 -16.96
CA THR A 217 1.17 14.55 -17.15
C THR A 217 2.41 14.68 -18.04
N ALA A 218 2.30 15.39 -19.16
CA ALA A 218 3.43 15.64 -20.06
C ALA A 218 4.59 16.35 -19.35
N ALA A 219 4.27 17.30 -18.47
CA ALA A 219 5.28 18.07 -17.75
C ALA A 219 5.95 17.30 -16.59
N ARG A 220 5.19 16.47 -15.84
CA ARG A 220 5.66 15.86 -14.59
C ARG A 220 5.94 14.36 -14.69
N ARG A 221 5.17 13.66 -15.51
CA ARG A 221 5.22 12.21 -15.67
C ARG A 221 5.10 11.81 -17.14
N PRO A 222 6.04 12.26 -18.00
CA PRO A 222 6.03 11.91 -19.44
C PRO A 222 6.16 10.41 -19.71
N ASP A 223 6.62 9.65 -18.73
CA ASP A 223 6.68 8.19 -18.76
C ASP A 223 5.29 7.52 -18.86
N LEU A 224 4.24 8.17 -18.35
CA LEU A 224 2.86 7.67 -18.40
C LEU A 224 2.20 7.81 -19.78
N LEU A 225 2.78 8.62 -20.67
CA LEU A 225 2.26 8.88 -22.03
C LEU A 225 2.91 8.00 -23.12
N LYS A 226 3.69 7.00 -22.72
CA LYS A 226 4.41 6.11 -23.65
C LYS A 226 3.63 4.85 -23.98
#